data_148c8b00bef03ca21096c9e6f05a8b68
#
_entry.id   148c8b00bef03ca21096c9e6f05a8b68
#
_cell.length_a   1.000
_cell.length_b   1.000
_cell.length_c   1.000
_cell.angle_alpha   90.00
_cell.angle_beta   90.00
_cell.angle_gamma   90.00
#
_symmetry.space_group_name_H-M   'P 1'
#
loop_
_entity.id
_entity.type
_entity.pdbx_description
1 polymer ?
#
loop_
_entity_poly.entity_id
_entity_poly.type
_entity_poly.pdbx_seq_one_letter_code
_entity_poly.pdbx_strand_id
1 'polypeptide(L)'
;SAGVGSDALSSLFSHGMQIWSFAPSVTLPLFTGGSNLAQLRYAEAQKRGLIATYEKTVQSAFKDVANALARRTTLEEQLDAQRQYVKAEQQTVDVGLRRYQAGVGDYLTVLTAQRSLWSAQQELLALQLTDFTNRITLWQSLGGGMSSLK
;
A
#
# COMPACT_ATOMS: atom_id res chain seq x y z
N SER A 1 24.23 24.74 34.43
CA SER A 1 25.26 25.48 33.65
C SER A 1 26.59 25.44 34.38
N ALA A 2 27.68 25.33 33.64
CA ALA A 2 29.04 25.41 34.16
C ALA A 2 29.79 26.50 33.38
N GLY A 3 30.56 27.30 34.07
CA GLY A 3 31.34 28.38 33.46
C GLY A 3 32.52 28.79 34.31
N VAL A 4 33.46 29.53 33.74
CA VAL A 4 34.59 30.14 34.45
C VAL A 4 34.36 31.66 34.39
N GLY A 5 34.37 32.27 35.56
CA GLY A 5 34.20 33.72 35.73
C GLY A 5 35.43 34.36 36.33
N SER A 6 35.81 35.57 35.88
CA SER A 6 36.87 36.37 36.45
C SER A 6 36.64 37.86 36.12
N ASP A 7 37.02 38.73 37.04
CA ASP A 7 36.91 40.19 36.91
C ASP A 7 37.91 40.79 35.94
N ALA A 8 38.94 40.03 35.54
CA ALA A 8 39.94 40.48 34.57
C ALA A 8 40.22 39.37 33.54
N LEU A 9 40.27 39.74 32.27
CA LEU A 9 40.49 38.80 31.16
C LEU A 9 41.81 38.03 31.28
N SER A 10 42.82 38.63 31.83
CA SER A 10 44.15 38.01 32.09
C SER A 10 44.18 36.93 33.14
N SER A 11 43.19 36.92 34.07
CA SER A 11 43.10 35.94 35.14
C SER A 11 42.06 34.83 34.87
N LEU A 12 41.36 34.92 33.78
CA LEU A 12 40.30 33.96 33.42
C LEU A 12 40.81 32.50 33.28
N PHE A 13 42.05 32.35 32.79
CA PHE A 13 42.66 31.03 32.58
C PHE A 13 43.70 30.65 33.64
N SER A 14 44.09 31.56 34.55
CA SER A 14 45.10 31.28 35.55
C SER A 14 44.53 31.06 36.99
N HIS A 15 43.47 31.78 37.32
CA HIS A 15 42.82 31.68 38.65
C HIS A 15 41.31 31.91 38.54
N GLY A 16 40.68 31.49 37.45
CA GLY A 16 39.24 31.61 37.28
C GLY A 16 38.45 30.76 38.27
N MET A 17 37.47 31.38 38.95
CA MET A 17 36.55 30.67 39.82
C MET A 17 35.60 29.80 38.97
N GLN A 18 35.64 28.50 39.14
CA GLN A 18 34.67 27.61 38.51
C GLN A 18 33.28 27.81 39.13
N ILE A 19 32.37 28.34 38.36
CA ILE A 19 30.97 28.51 38.74
C ILE A 19 30.17 27.44 38.07
N TRP A 20 29.54 26.57 38.82
CA TRP A 20 28.52 25.68 38.30
C TRP A 20 27.24 25.87 39.08
N SER A 21 26.13 25.86 38.43
CA SER A 21 24.82 25.91 39.09
C SER A 21 23.96 24.73 38.61
N PHE A 22 23.40 24.00 39.54
CA PHE A 22 22.39 23.00 39.33
C PHE A 22 21.12 23.44 40.06
N ALA A 23 20.13 23.87 39.33
CA ALA A 23 18.85 24.36 39.87
C ALA A 23 17.71 23.49 39.34
N PRO A 24 17.48 22.31 39.92
CA PRO A 24 16.29 21.54 39.59
C PRO A 24 15.05 22.25 40.11
N SER A 25 14.05 22.44 39.24
CA SER A 25 12.74 22.99 39.61
C SER A 25 11.66 21.95 39.34
N VAL A 26 10.79 21.69 40.28
CA VAL A 26 9.58 20.89 40.12
C VAL A 26 8.39 21.81 40.35
N THR A 27 7.59 22.02 39.33
CA THR A 27 6.37 22.81 39.43
C THR A 27 5.18 21.87 39.40
N LEU A 28 4.46 21.78 40.52
CA LEU A 28 3.22 21.02 40.64
C LEU A 28 2.04 21.99 40.70
N PRO A 29 1.21 22.11 39.61
CA PRO A 29 0.04 22.97 39.64
C PRO A 29 -1.05 22.31 40.47
N LEU A 30 -1.30 22.83 41.69
CA LEU A 30 -2.30 22.30 42.60
C LEU A 30 -3.75 22.72 42.22
N PHE A 31 -3.90 23.85 41.57
CA PHE A 31 -5.19 24.37 41.12
C PHE A 31 -5.12 24.80 39.67
N THR A 32 -5.85 24.09 38.79
CA THR A 32 -5.85 24.31 37.33
C THR A 32 -7.24 24.61 36.77
N GLY A 33 -8.23 24.96 37.62
CA GLY A 33 -9.59 25.25 37.18
C GLY A 33 -10.26 24.11 36.39
N GLY A 34 -9.89 22.86 36.68
CA GLY A 34 -10.42 21.68 35.97
C GLY A 34 -9.69 21.29 34.67
N SER A 35 -8.67 22.06 34.26
CA SER A 35 -7.91 21.79 33.03
C SER A 35 -7.26 20.40 33.04
N ASN A 36 -6.65 19.99 34.14
CA ASN A 36 -6.02 18.66 34.26
C ASN A 36 -7.05 17.52 34.13
N LEU A 37 -8.25 17.69 34.70
CA LEU A 37 -9.33 16.70 34.56
C LEU A 37 -9.85 16.64 33.12
N ALA A 38 -9.97 17.79 32.46
CA ALA A 38 -10.35 17.85 31.06
C ALA A 38 -9.30 17.19 30.14
N GLN A 39 -8.03 17.41 30.41
CA GLN A 39 -6.93 16.73 29.68
C GLN A 39 -6.92 15.22 29.92
N LEU A 40 -7.20 14.75 31.13
CA LEU A 40 -7.33 13.31 31.40
C LEU A 40 -8.48 12.70 30.57
N ARG A 41 -9.67 13.32 30.60
CA ARG A 41 -10.83 12.86 29.81
C ARG A 41 -10.54 12.88 28.31
N TYR A 42 -9.84 13.89 27.83
CA TYR A 42 -9.39 13.96 26.45
C TYR A 42 -8.46 12.81 26.09
N ALA A 43 -7.44 12.54 26.92
CA ALA A 43 -6.51 11.43 26.70
C ALA A 43 -7.21 10.06 26.74
N GLU A 44 -8.18 9.85 27.63
CA GLU A 44 -9.00 8.65 27.68
C GLU A 44 -9.87 8.48 26.42
N ALA A 45 -10.46 9.57 25.93
CA ALA A 45 -11.23 9.55 24.68
C ALA A 45 -10.34 9.26 23.48
N GLN A 46 -9.14 9.85 23.42
CA GLN A 46 -8.15 9.60 22.39
C GLN A 46 -7.68 8.14 22.40
N LYS A 47 -7.41 7.57 23.59
CA LYS A 47 -7.09 6.14 23.73
C LYS A 47 -8.18 5.25 23.15
N ARG A 48 -9.47 5.52 23.48
CA ARG A 48 -10.60 4.76 22.89
C ARG A 48 -10.66 4.90 21.37
N GLY A 49 -10.41 6.11 20.83
CA GLY A 49 -10.32 6.33 19.38
C GLY A 49 -9.20 5.54 18.71
N LEU A 50 -8.03 5.46 19.35
CA LEU A 50 -6.92 4.65 18.85
C LEU A 50 -7.22 3.15 18.86
N ILE A 51 -7.91 2.64 19.90
CA ILE A 51 -8.33 1.24 19.96
C ILE A 51 -9.31 0.94 18.81
N ALA A 52 -10.31 1.77 18.60
CA ALA A 52 -11.27 1.61 17.50
C ALA A 52 -10.58 1.68 16.12
N THR A 53 -9.57 2.53 15.97
CA THR A 53 -8.75 2.61 14.75
C THR A 53 -7.94 1.34 14.53
N TYR A 54 -7.36 0.79 15.58
CA TYR A 54 -6.65 -0.50 15.52
C TYR A 54 -7.58 -1.63 15.10
N GLU A 55 -8.74 -1.77 15.75
CA GLU A 55 -9.74 -2.78 15.40
C GLU A 55 -10.19 -2.66 13.94
N LYS A 56 -10.47 -1.44 13.48
CA LYS A 56 -10.79 -1.18 12.07
C LYS A 56 -9.68 -1.62 11.13
N THR A 57 -8.43 -1.34 11.47
CA THR A 57 -7.27 -1.71 10.65
C THR A 57 -7.14 -3.24 10.54
N VAL A 58 -7.29 -3.95 11.66
CA VAL A 58 -7.27 -5.42 11.70
C VAL A 58 -8.41 -6.00 10.85
N GLN A 59 -9.63 -5.50 11.00
CA GLN A 59 -10.78 -5.93 10.19
C GLN A 59 -10.55 -5.66 8.69
N SER A 60 -9.96 -4.52 8.35
CA SER A 60 -9.63 -4.20 6.95
C SER A 60 -8.62 -5.19 6.37
N ALA A 61 -7.57 -5.54 7.13
CA ALA A 61 -6.58 -6.51 6.68
C ALA A 61 -7.20 -7.89 6.40
N PHE A 62 -8.06 -8.38 7.29
CA PHE A 62 -8.79 -9.65 7.07
C PHE A 62 -9.72 -9.58 5.85
N LYS A 63 -10.44 -8.47 5.68
CA LYS A 63 -11.27 -8.24 4.51
C LYS A 63 -10.45 -8.27 3.22
N ASP A 64 -9.27 -7.65 3.19
CA ASP A 64 -8.43 -7.57 2.01
C ASP A 64 -7.89 -8.95 1.62
N VAL A 65 -7.49 -9.78 2.60
CA VAL A 65 -7.10 -11.18 2.37
C VAL A 65 -8.29 -12.00 1.83
N ALA A 66 -9.46 -11.89 2.45
CA ALA A 66 -10.66 -12.62 2.03
C ALA A 66 -11.07 -12.25 0.59
N ASN A 67 -11.05 -10.96 0.26
CA ASN A 67 -11.35 -10.47 -1.08
C ASN A 67 -10.32 -10.96 -2.11
N ALA A 68 -9.03 -10.94 -1.79
CA ALA A 68 -7.99 -11.39 -2.69
C ALA A 68 -8.08 -12.91 -2.96
N LEU A 69 -8.42 -13.70 -1.95
CA LEU A 69 -8.63 -15.15 -2.10
C LEU A 69 -9.87 -15.47 -2.94
N ALA A 70 -11.01 -14.82 -2.66
CA ALA A 70 -12.22 -15.01 -3.45
C ALA A 70 -12.01 -14.62 -4.92
N ARG A 71 -11.31 -13.50 -5.15
CA ARG A 71 -11.00 -13.03 -6.49
C ARG A 71 -10.07 -13.96 -7.26
N ARG A 72 -9.18 -14.65 -6.58
CA ARG A 72 -8.23 -15.59 -7.20
C ARG A 72 -8.96 -16.71 -7.94
N THR A 73 -9.93 -17.36 -7.31
CA THR A 73 -10.70 -18.46 -7.93
C THR A 73 -11.41 -17.97 -9.21
N THR A 74 -12.08 -16.82 -9.12
CA THR A 74 -12.79 -16.23 -10.26
C THR A 74 -11.84 -15.83 -11.39
N LEU A 75 -10.64 -15.30 -11.06
CA LEU A 75 -9.65 -14.92 -12.07
C LEU A 75 -9.07 -16.13 -12.81
N GLU A 76 -8.85 -17.26 -12.14
CA GLU A 76 -8.39 -18.49 -12.78
C GLU A 76 -9.41 -18.98 -13.85
N GLU A 77 -10.69 -19.00 -13.50
CA GLU A 77 -11.77 -19.35 -14.43
C GLU A 77 -11.87 -18.36 -15.61
N GLN A 78 -11.79 -17.06 -15.33
CA GLN A 78 -11.81 -16.01 -16.35
C GLN A 78 -10.62 -16.14 -17.31
N LEU A 79 -9.42 -16.39 -16.78
CA LEU A 79 -8.22 -16.58 -17.60
C LEU A 79 -8.34 -17.77 -18.53
N ASP A 80 -8.90 -18.89 -18.07
CA ASP A 80 -9.10 -20.06 -18.90
C ASP A 80 -10.16 -19.84 -19.97
N ALA A 81 -11.27 -19.18 -19.63
CA ALA A 81 -12.28 -18.79 -20.61
C ALA A 81 -11.72 -17.82 -21.67
N GLN A 82 -10.94 -16.82 -21.24
CA GLN A 82 -10.34 -15.86 -22.16
C GLN A 82 -9.29 -16.49 -23.11
N ARG A 83 -8.50 -17.46 -22.60
CA ARG A 83 -7.57 -18.23 -23.44
C ARG A 83 -8.30 -19.05 -24.50
N GLN A 84 -9.43 -19.67 -24.14
CA GLN A 84 -10.26 -20.40 -25.10
C GLN A 84 -10.86 -19.46 -26.14
N TYR A 85 -11.29 -18.27 -25.72
CA TYR A 85 -11.81 -17.24 -26.61
C TYR A 85 -10.76 -16.79 -27.62
N VAL A 86 -9.55 -16.46 -27.19
CA VAL A 86 -8.41 -16.12 -28.08
C VAL A 86 -8.14 -17.24 -29.06
N LYS A 87 -8.18 -18.51 -28.63
CA LYS A 87 -8.00 -19.65 -29.51
C LYS A 87 -9.10 -19.78 -30.56
N ALA A 88 -10.36 -19.51 -30.21
CA ALA A 88 -11.49 -19.52 -31.14
C ALA A 88 -11.37 -18.38 -32.17
N GLU A 89 -10.99 -17.18 -31.74
CA GLU A 89 -10.76 -16.05 -32.65
C GLU A 89 -9.59 -16.32 -33.60
N GLN A 90 -8.51 -16.96 -33.13
CA GLN A 90 -7.42 -17.40 -34.01
C GLN A 90 -7.91 -18.38 -35.09
N GLN A 91 -8.75 -19.35 -34.75
CA GLN A 91 -9.33 -20.29 -35.70
C GLN A 91 -10.22 -19.55 -36.72
N THR A 92 -10.96 -18.53 -36.27
CA THR A 92 -11.78 -17.70 -37.16
C THR A 92 -10.94 -16.97 -38.19
N VAL A 93 -9.80 -16.40 -37.80
CA VAL A 93 -8.83 -15.80 -38.73
C VAL A 93 -8.30 -16.83 -39.72
N ASP A 94 -7.89 -18.01 -39.24
CA ASP A 94 -7.33 -19.05 -40.09
C ASP A 94 -8.35 -19.59 -41.14
N VAL A 95 -9.61 -19.73 -40.74
CA VAL A 95 -10.68 -20.13 -41.64
C VAL A 95 -10.97 -19.02 -42.65
N GLY A 96 -11.08 -17.77 -42.20
CA GLY A 96 -11.28 -16.61 -43.05
C GLY A 96 -10.19 -16.47 -44.12
N LEU A 97 -8.93 -16.63 -43.70
CA LEU A 97 -7.78 -16.55 -44.60
C LEU A 97 -7.80 -17.65 -45.66
N ARG A 98 -8.10 -18.91 -45.29
CA ARG A 98 -8.24 -20.02 -46.24
C ARG A 98 -9.36 -19.80 -47.26
N ARG A 99 -10.51 -19.29 -46.80
CA ARG A 99 -11.64 -18.95 -47.70
C ARG A 99 -11.31 -17.84 -48.70
N TYR A 100 -10.60 -16.81 -48.22
CA TYR A 100 -10.11 -15.73 -49.08
C TYR A 100 -9.12 -16.27 -50.14
N GLN A 101 -8.15 -17.09 -49.74
CA GLN A 101 -7.17 -17.70 -50.64
C GLN A 101 -7.81 -18.62 -51.66
N ALA A 102 -8.91 -19.29 -51.29
CA ALA A 102 -9.69 -20.12 -52.21
C ALA A 102 -10.62 -19.31 -53.14
N GLY A 103 -10.64 -17.96 -53.05
CA GLY A 103 -11.48 -17.08 -53.85
C GLY A 103 -12.97 -17.10 -53.49
N VAL A 104 -13.35 -17.69 -52.34
CA VAL A 104 -14.75 -17.80 -51.89
C VAL A 104 -15.09 -16.92 -50.70
N GLY A 105 -14.14 -16.08 -50.26
CA GLY A 105 -14.30 -15.17 -49.11
C GLY A 105 -13.83 -13.75 -49.42
N ASP A 106 -14.39 -12.78 -48.68
CA ASP A 106 -14.00 -11.38 -48.76
C ASP A 106 -12.84 -11.09 -47.80
N TYR A 107 -11.88 -10.27 -48.24
CA TYR A 107 -10.76 -9.84 -47.43
C TYR A 107 -11.19 -8.99 -46.20
N LEU A 108 -12.29 -8.26 -46.32
CA LEU A 108 -12.85 -7.50 -45.21
C LEU A 108 -13.20 -8.40 -44.00
N THR A 109 -13.70 -9.61 -44.28
CA THR A 109 -13.97 -10.62 -43.24
C THR A 109 -12.70 -11.03 -42.52
N VAL A 110 -11.57 -11.21 -43.24
CA VAL A 110 -10.28 -11.52 -42.63
C VAL A 110 -9.79 -10.39 -41.72
N LEU A 111 -9.87 -9.14 -42.21
CA LEU A 111 -9.47 -7.96 -41.41
C LEU A 111 -10.33 -7.80 -40.16
N THR A 112 -11.63 -8.05 -40.26
CA THR A 112 -12.52 -8.00 -39.10
C THR A 112 -12.15 -9.06 -38.05
N ALA A 113 -11.93 -10.30 -38.51
CA ALA A 113 -11.50 -11.39 -37.63
C ALA A 113 -10.13 -11.08 -36.96
N GLN A 114 -9.18 -10.50 -37.71
CA GLN A 114 -7.89 -10.09 -37.13
C GLN A 114 -8.06 -9.01 -36.06
N ARG A 115 -8.96 -8.03 -36.26
CA ARG A 115 -9.25 -7.02 -35.23
C ARG A 115 -9.87 -7.64 -33.98
N SER A 116 -10.80 -8.59 -34.12
CA SER A 116 -11.39 -9.31 -32.99
C SER A 116 -10.34 -10.11 -32.23
N LEU A 117 -9.47 -10.83 -32.94
CA LEU A 117 -8.35 -11.54 -32.32
C LEU A 117 -7.43 -10.61 -31.55
N TRP A 118 -7.08 -9.46 -32.13
CA TRP A 118 -6.25 -8.47 -31.47
C TRP A 118 -6.89 -7.96 -30.16
N SER A 119 -8.19 -7.62 -30.20
CA SER A 119 -8.95 -7.21 -29.03
C SER A 119 -8.96 -8.31 -27.94
N ALA A 120 -9.22 -9.55 -28.33
CA ALA A 120 -9.23 -10.69 -27.42
C ALA A 120 -7.85 -10.92 -26.75
N GLN A 121 -6.76 -10.73 -27.49
CA GLN A 121 -5.39 -10.82 -26.95
C GLN A 121 -5.10 -9.69 -25.97
N GLN A 122 -5.54 -8.46 -26.25
CA GLN A 122 -5.38 -7.34 -25.30
C GLN A 122 -6.14 -7.57 -24.00
N GLU A 123 -7.37 -8.09 -24.09
CA GLU A 123 -8.16 -8.44 -22.90
C GLU A 123 -7.49 -9.55 -22.09
N LEU A 124 -6.90 -10.56 -22.73
CA LEU A 124 -6.12 -11.59 -22.04
C LEU A 124 -4.95 -11.00 -21.28
N LEU A 125 -4.19 -10.09 -21.86
CA LEU A 125 -3.07 -9.41 -21.19
C LEU A 125 -3.54 -8.57 -20.00
N ALA A 126 -4.65 -7.83 -20.15
CA ALA A 126 -5.22 -7.05 -19.05
C ALA A 126 -5.68 -7.95 -17.88
N LEU A 127 -6.26 -9.11 -18.20
CA LEU A 127 -6.67 -10.08 -17.20
C LEU A 127 -5.48 -10.73 -16.49
N GLN A 128 -4.40 -11.05 -17.22
CA GLN A 128 -3.14 -11.53 -16.64
C GLN A 128 -2.53 -10.49 -15.69
N LEU A 129 -2.51 -9.21 -16.07
CA LEU A 129 -2.05 -8.13 -15.20
C LEU A 129 -2.88 -8.07 -13.91
N THR A 130 -4.19 -8.24 -14.04
CA THR A 130 -5.11 -8.25 -12.89
C THR A 130 -4.80 -9.43 -11.95
N ASP A 131 -4.51 -10.62 -12.47
CA ASP A 131 -4.10 -11.79 -11.68
C ASP A 131 -2.78 -11.54 -10.95
N PHE A 132 -1.77 -11.02 -11.64
CA PHE A 132 -0.49 -10.67 -11.00
C PHE A 132 -0.67 -9.63 -9.90
N THR A 133 -1.47 -8.59 -10.15
CA THR A 133 -1.76 -7.57 -9.14
C THR A 133 -2.47 -8.17 -7.93
N ASN A 134 -3.43 -9.06 -8.14
CA ASN A 134 -4.13 -9.75 -7.05
C ASN A 134 -3.19 -10.63 -6.21
N ARG A 135 -2.24 -11.33 -6.84
CA ARG A 135 -1.21 -12.12 -6.15
C ARG A 135 -0.29 -11.25 -5.29
N ILE A 136 0.11 -10.09 -5.82
CA ILE A 136 0.94 -9.12 -5.08
C ILE A 136 0.15 -8.56 -3.88
N THR A 137 -1.12 -8.18 -4.09
CA THR A 137 -1.99 -7.69 -3.02
C THR A 137 -2.17 -8.73 -1.92
N LEU A 138 -2.40 -9.99 -2.29
CA LEU A 138 -2.49 -11.10 -1.33
C LEU A 138 -1.20 -11.26 -0.53
N TRP A 139 -0.05 -11.24 -1.20
CA TRP A 139 1.25 -11.34 -0.55
C TRP A 139 1.51 -10.19 0.42
N GLN A 140 1.17 -8.94 0.04
CA GLN A 140 1.26 -7.77 0.90
C GLN A 140 0.33 -7.86 2.12
N SER A 141 -0.93 -8.29 1.90
CA SER A 141 -1.93 -8.43 2.98
C SER A 141 -1.57 -9.50 4.00
N LEU A 142 -0.78 -10.51 3.60
CA LEU A 142 -0.23 -11.54 4.48
C LEU A 142 1.06 -11.11 5.21
N GLY A 143 1.49 -9.86 5.05
CA GLY A 143 2.70 -9.34 5.66
C GLY A 143 3.99 -9.72 4.91
N GLY A 144 3.88 -10.15 3.67
CA GLY A 144 5.03 -10.41 2.82
C GLY A 144 5.86 -9.15 2.59
N GLY A 145 7.17 -9.23 2.87
CA GLY A 145 8.10 -8.09 2.78
C GLY A 145 8.64 -7.59 4.11
N MET A 146 8.07 -7.99 5.26
CA MET A 146 8.60 -7.60 6.57
C MET A 146 9.84 -8.41 7.01
N SER A 147 10.16 -9.51 6.33
CA SER A 147 11.32 -10.35 6.63
C SER A 147 12.67 -9.76 6.18
N SER A 148 12.68 -8.69 5.40
CA SER A 148 13.90 -8.05 4.89
C SER A 148 14.38 -6.84 5.73
N LEU A 149 13.72 -6.53 6.85
CA LEU A 149 14.03 -5.39 7.73
C LEU A 149 14.64 -5.83 9.06
N LYS A 150 15.44 -6.91 9.08
CA LYS A 150 16.32 -7.27 10.19
C LYS A 150 17.75 -6.96 9.86
#